data_75be9419f8b9b918996aa3edafe3f620
#
_entry.id   75be9419f8b9b918996aa3edafe3f620
#
_cell.length_a   1.000
_cell.length_b   1.000
_cell.length_c   1.000
_cell.angle_alpha   90.00
_cell.angle_beta   90.00
_cell.angle_gamma   90.00
#
_symmetry.space_group_name_H-M   'P 1'
#
loop_
_entity.id
_entity.type
_entity.pdbx_description
1 polymer ?
#
loop_
_entity_poly.entity_id
_entity_poly.type
_entity_poly.pdbx_seq_one_letter_code
_entity_poly.pdbx_strand_id
1 'polypeptide(L)'
;MAIKTAGLRPGAVVKVRSRRYLVENVEPPTDARWEQTLAELSCLEDDAQGEHLSVLWEREVDAQVLPQPDWGHLARKGFDAPHIFSAYLHALRWNLVTSTNPRLFQSPHRAGIQIMSYQLEPLKKALQMPRVNLFIADDVGLGKTIEAGLILREMIMRQKVKRILIACPASLVTQWQSEMEARFGLSFVIFDRDYLFNCRRERGYAINPWTTHSQFIVSHSLLRDEQYASPLRDWLKQHPSGSMLVLDEAHHAAPATSSVYAVDSQFTRGMRELTPLFEHRLFLSATPHNGHSNSFSALLAMLDPQRFIRGEQIKDPRLLDQVMVRRLKDELRELVPDLGLPKRDVVQHDISGLPEDAPDLALMRLLTQYRALRDKRLEGSRRSQQTAANLVITTLQKRLFSSIEAFNSTLRVHRKSMEKLAVEAESEVTAALLHA
;
A
#
# COMPACT_ATOMS: atom_id res chain seq x y z
N MET A 1 5.61 45.22 -9.01
CA MET A 1 4.87 44.65 -7.86
C MET A 1 3.34 44.76 -8.02
N ALA A 2 2.80 45.78 -8.58
CA ALA A 2 1.33 45.95 -8.76
C ALA A 2 0.60 44.87 -9.60
N ILE A 3 1.31 44.04 -10.34
CA ILE A 3 0.69 43.01 -11.22
C ILE A 3 0.29 41.75 -10.43
N LYS A 4 0.92 41.42 -9.29
CA LYS A 4 0.63 40.19 -8.51
C LYS A 4 -0.69 40.29 -7.72
N THR A 5 -1.12 41.46 -7.33
CA THR A 5 -2.33 41.69 -6.53
C THR A 5 -3.59 42.01 -7.36
N ALA A 6 -3.44 42.19 -8.68
CA ALA A 6 -4.56 42.46 -9.56
C ALA A 6 -5.58 41.30 -9.54
N GLY A 7 -6.79 41.60 -9.03
CA GLY A 7 -7.88 40.61 -8.91
C GLY A 7 -7.96 39.85 -7.59
N LEU A 8 -7.02 40.07 -6.66
CA LEU A 8 -7.10 39.48 -5.31
C LEU A 8 -8.21 40.21 -4.53
N ARG A 9 -9.31 39.52 -4.29
CA ARG A 9 -10.47 40.04 -3.53
C ARG A 9 -11.22 38.89 -2.88
N PRO A 10 -11.94 39.09 -1.80
CA PRO A 10 -12.82 38.09 -1.24
C PRO A 10 -13.74 37.49 -2.31
N GLY A 11 -13.86 36.15 -2.30
CA GLY A 11 -14.60 35.38 -3.30
C GLY A 11 -13.80 35.05 -4.58
N ALA A 12 -12.57 35.54 -4.74
CA ALA A 12 -11.71 35.12 -5.85
C ALA A 12 -11.17 33.68 -5.62
N VAL A 13 -10.97 32.95 -6.70
CA VAL A 13 -10.27 31.65 -6.65
C VAL A 13 -8.80 31.87 -7.01
N VAL A 14 -7.91 31.38 -6.18
CA VAL A 14 -6.47 31.54 -6.34
C VAL A 14 -5.77 30.17 -6.32
N LYS A 15 -4.62 30.10 -6.96
CA LYS A 15 -3.71 28.98 -6.84
C LYS A 15 -2.50 29.41 -6.02
N VAL A 16 -2.24 28.68 -4.92
CA VAL A 16 -1.12 28.89 -4.02
C VAL A 16 -0.55 27.55 -3.64
N ARG A 17 0.77 27.37 -3.67
CA ARG A 17 1.45 26.12 -3.28
C ARG A 17 0.85 24.89 -3.97
N SER A 18 0.57 24.99 -5.26
CA SER A 18 0.00 23.94 -6.10
C SER A 18 -1.46 23.56 -5.83
N ARG A 19 -2.17 24.24 -4.90
CA ARG A 19 -3.58 24.00 -4.57
C ARG A 19 -4.45 25.19 -4.91
N ARG A 20 -5.75 24.95 -5.11
CA ARG A 20 -6.77 25.98 -5.31
C ARG A 20 -7.43 26.35 -4.00
N TYR A 21 -7.58 27.65 -3.80
CA TYR A 21 -8.20 28.23 -2.60
C TYR A 21 -9.23 29.27 -2.99
N LEU A 22 -10.25 29.39 -2.15
CA LEU A 22 -11.16 30.53 -2.11
C LEU A 22 -10.54 31.61 -1.21
N VAL A 23 -10.48 32.83 -1.68
CA VAL A 23 -10.09 33.98 -0.86
C VAL A 23 -11.25 34.36 0.06
N GLU A 24 -11.09 34.23 1.36
CA GLU A 24 -12.11 34.62 2.34
C GLU A 24 -11.97 36.08 2.75
N ASN A 25 -10.73 36.48 3.04
CA ASN A 25 -10.44 37.84 3.47
C ASN A 25 -9.14 38.34 2.85
N VAL A 26 -9.02 39.65 2.67
CA VAL A 26 -7.80 40.32 2.21
C VAL A 26 -7.57 41.56 3.05
N GLU A 27 -6.48 41.55 3.82
CA GLU A 27 -6.07 42.70 4.61
C GLU A 27 -4.93 43.44 3.91
N PRO A 28 -5.16 44.68 3.49
CA PRO A 28 -4.12 45.54 2.89
C PRO A 28 -3.06 45.89 3.95
N PRO A 29 -1.83 46.25 3.51
CA PRO A 29 -0.76 46.62 4.43
C PRO A 29 -1.16 47.84 5.29
N THR A 30 -1.00 47.71 6.59
CA THR A 30 -1.37 48.74 7.57
C THR A 30 -0.34 49.86 7.67
N ASP A 31 0.89 49.64 7.20
CA ASP A 31 1.98 50.61 7.18
C ASP A 31 2.63 50.66 5.79
N ALA A 32 2.82 51.89 5.26
CA ALA A 32 3.45 52.11 3.96
C ALA A 32 4.89 51.59 3.83
N ARG A 33 5.51 51.14 4.94
CA ARG A 33 6.83 50.49 4.97
C ARG A 33 6.80 49.03 4.64
N TRP A 34 5.64 48.35 4.78
CA TRP A 34 5.47 46.91 4.57
C TRP A 34 4.43 46.68 3.48
N GLU A 35 4.85 46.70 2.22
CA GLU A 35 4.01 46.39 1.06
C GLU A 35 3.59 44.92 0.98
N GLN A 36 2.96 44.40 2.03
CA GLN A 36 2.58 43.00 2.07
C GLN A 36 1.10 42.88 2.43
N THR A 37 0.38 42.16 1.57
CA THR A 37 -1.06 41.87 1.73
C THR A 37 -1.23 40.51 2.40
N LEU A 38 -1.96 40.47 3.51
CA LEU A 38 -2.36 39.22 4.13
C LEU A 38 -3.63 38.72 3.43
N ALA A 39 -3.58 37.52 2.90
CA ALA A 39 -4.72 36.83 2.32
C ALA A 39 -5.09 35.61 3.17
N GLU A 40 -6.34 35.52 3.60
CA GLU A 40 -6.92 34.35 4.24
C GLU A 40 -7.63 33.51 3.20
N LEU A 41 -7.24 32.26 3.11
CA LEU A 41 -7.62 31.35 2.05
C LEU A 41 -8.26 30.09 2.63
N SER A 42 -9.31 29.58 2.00
CA SER A 42 -9.94 28.29 2.31
C SER A 42 -9.70 27.31 1.15
N CYS A 43 -9.19 26.13 1.46
CA CYS A 43 -8.82 25.15 0.46
C CYS A 43 -10.05 24.57 -0.25
N LEU A 44 -9.97 24.46 -1.60
CA LEU A 44 -11.02 23.88 -2.44
C LEU A 44 -10.73 22.45 -2.90
N GLU A 45 -9.54 21.92 -2.59
CA GLU A 45 -9.17 20.55 -3.00
C GLU A 45 -9.75 19.51 -2.04
N ASP A 46 -10.10 18.34 -2.58
CA ASP A 46 -10.85 17.30 -1.88
C ASP A 46 -10.16 16.76 -0.63
N ASP A 47 -8.83 16.79 -0.61
CA ASP A 47 -8.00 16.26 0.49
C ASP A 47 -7.86 17.22 1.68
N ALA A 48 -8.18 18.50 1.48
CA ALA A 48 -8.04 19.56 2.49
C ALA A 48 -9.18 20.59 2.41
N GLN A 49 -10.34 20.19 1.92
CA GLN A 49 -11.48 21.09 1.70
C GLN A 49 -11.89 21.82 3.00
N GLY A 50 -11.89 23.16 2.94
CA GLY A 50 -12.24 24.01 4.07
C GLY A 50 -11.08 24.25 5.07
N GLU A 51 -9.87 23.72 4.85
CA GLU A 51 -8.71 24.10 5.63
C GLU A 51 -8.30 25.54 5.34
N HIS A 52 -8.04 26.30 6.41
CA HIS A 52 -7.65 27.71 6.31
C HIS A 52 -6.13 27.85 6.18
N LEU A 53 -5.72 28.74 5.30
CA LEU A 53 -4.32 29.10 5.06
C LEU A 53 -4.20 30.64 5.02
N SER A 54 -3.36 31.23 5.88
CA SER A 54 -3.05 32.64 5.85
C SER A 54 -1.68 32.84 5.20
N VAL A 55 -1.60 33.66 4.15
CA VAL A 55 -0.37 33.89 3.39
C VAL A 55 -0.11 35.38 3.21
N LEU A 56 1.17 35.72 3.17
CA LEU A 56 1.62 37.02 2.67
C LEU A 56 1.75 36.92 1.14
N TRP A 57 0.78 37.47 0.44
CA TRP A 57 0.57 37.26 -0.99
C TRP A 57 1.80 37.53 -1.86
N GLU A 58 2.51 38.59 -1.59
CA GLU A 58 3.68 39.01 -2.38
C GLU A 58 4.90 38.10 -2.17
N ARG A 59 4.92 37.35 -1.04
CA ARG A 59 6.01 36.41 -0.73
C ARG A 59 5.79 35.01 -1.31
N GLU A 60 4.59 34.69 -1.69
CA GLU A 60 4.31 33.39 -2.32
C GLU A 60 4.83 33.38 -3.77
N VAL A 61 5.65 32.39 -4.10
CA VAL A 61 6.41 32.34 -5.36
C VAL A 61 5.47 32.07 -6.54
N ASP A 62 4.49 31.19 -6.35
CA ASP A 62 3.58 30.66 -7.37
C ASP A 62 2.13 31.11 -7.20
N ALA A 63 1.89 32.15 -6.38
CA ALA A 63 0.56 32.67 -6.17
C ALA A 63 -0.01 33.30 -7.46
N GLN A 64 -1.17 32.81 -7.87
CA GLN A 64 -1.88 33.27 -9.07
C GLN A 64 -3.37 33.42 -8.77
N VAL A 65 -3.96 34.52 -9.18
CA VAL A 65 -5.42 34.68 -9.22
C VAL A 65 -5.93 33.98 -10.48
N LEU A 66 -6.80 32.98 -10.28
CA LEU A 66 -7.38 32.25 -11.39
C LEU A 66 -8.53 33.06 -11.99
N PRO A 67 -8.64 33.09 -13.33
CA PRO A 67 -9.74 33.81 -13.98
C PRO A 67 -11.08 33.19 -13.56
N GLN A 68 -11.93 33.99 -12.96
CA GLN A 68 -13.30 33.56 -12.65
C GLN A 68 -14.14 33.63 -13.94
N PRO A 69 -15.02 32.65 -14.19
CA PRO A 69 -16.00 32.77 -15.26
C PRO A 69 -16.91 33.95 -14.94
N ASP A 70 -16.77 35.00 -15.74
CA ASP A 70 -17.67 36.18 -15.68
C ASP A 70 -19.06 35.76 -16.16
N TRP A 71 -20.08 36.05 -15.37
CA TRP A 71 -21.48 35.86 -15.78
C TRP A 71 -21.81 36.53 -17.09
N GLY A 72 -21.17 37.69 -17.37
CA GLY A 72 -21.25 38.36 -18.65
C GLY A 72 -20.69 37.58 -19.83
N HIS A 73 -19.67 36.74 -19.60
CA HIS A 73 -19.13 35.81 -20.60
C HIS A 73 -20.11 34.67 -20.87
N LEU A 74 -20.72 34.11 -19.83
CA LEU A 74 -21.75 33.08 -19.96
C LEU A 74 -22.98 33.60 -20.71
N ALA A 75 -23.42 34.81 -20.40
CA ALA A 75 -24.55 35.43 -21.09
C ALA A 75 -24.26 35.69 -22.58
N ARG A 76 -22.99 36.01 -22.94
CA ARG A 76 -22.57 36.20 -24.33
C ARG A 76 -22.34 34.91 -25.10
N LYS A 77 -21.99 33.81 -24.42
CA LYS A 77 -21.69 32.51 -25.04
C LYS A 77 -22.95 31.78 -25.55
N GLY A 78 -24.13 32.20 -25.08
CA GLY A 78 -25.39 31.56 -25.41
C GLY A 78 -25.60 30.22 -24.69
N PHE A 79 -26.69 29.54 -25.02
CA PHE A 79 -27.01 28.24 -24.48
C PHE A 79 -26.33 27.14 -25.29
N ASP A 80 -25.94 26.08 -24.62
CA ASP A 80 -25.48 24.86 -25.30
C ASP A 80 -26.61 24.24 -26.12
N ALA A 81 -26.25 23.60 -27.23
CA ALA A 81 -27.24 22.95 -28.06
C ALA A 81 -28.03 21.92 -27.23
N PRO A 82 -29.36 21.79 -27.43
CA PRO A 82 -30.23 20.93 -26.59
C PRO A 82 -29.76 19.51 -26.43
N HIS A 83 -29.12 18.93 -27.47
CA HIS A 83 -28.60 17.56 -27.40
C HIS A 83 -27.38 17.45 -26.47
N ILE A 84 -26.49 18.47 -26.41
CA ILE A 84 -25.34 18.52 -25.48
C ILE A 84 -25.84 18.66 -24.05
N PHE A 85 -26.78 19.55 -23.80
CA PHE A 85 -27.40 19.74 -22.50
C PHE A 85 -28.14 18.48 -22.04
N SER A 86 -28.88 17.83 -22.95
CA SER A 86 -29.54 16.55 -22.68
C SER A 86 -28.53 15.46 -22.32
N ALA A 87 -27.43 15.32 -23.06
CA ALA A 87 -26.36 14.37 -22.75
C ALA A 87 -25.73 14.64 -21.37
N TYR A 88 -25.50 15.91 -21.04
CA TYR A 88 -25.00 16.31 -19.72
C TYR A 88 -25.99 15.96 -18.59
N LEU A 89 -27.28 16.25 -18.76
CA LEU A 89 -28.32 15.87 -17.80
C LEU A 89 -28.43 14.35 -17.65
N HIS A 90 -28.34 13.60 -18.74
CA HIS A 90 -28.31 12.14 -18.68
C HIS A 90 -27.08 11.63 -17.93
N ALA A 91 -25.92 12.20 -18.15
CA ALA A 91 -24.69 11.86 -17.42
C ALA A 91 -24.82 12.17 -15.91
N LEU A 92 -25.38 13.32 -15.55
CA LEU A 92 -25.66 13.67 -14.17
C LEU A 92 -26.67 12.68 -13.52
N ARG A 93 -27.79 12.40 -14.19
CA ARG A 93 -28.80 11.44 -13.69
C ARG A 93 -28.21 10.04 -13.52
N TRP A 94 -27.40 9.61 -14.48
CA TRP A 94 -26.68 8.33 -14.38
C TRP A 94 -25.78 8.27 -13.14
N ASN A 95 -25.04 9.32 -12.86
CA ASN A 95 -24.18 9.41 -11.67
C ASN A 95 -24.99 9.43 -10.37
N LEU A 96 -26.12 10.15 -10.32
CA LEU A 96 -26.94 10.27 -9.12
C LEU A 96 -27.71 8.96 -8.78
N VAL A 97 -28.29 8.29 -9.77
CA VAL A 97 -29.09 7.08 -9.56
C VAL A 97 -28.24 5.93 -9.04
N THR A 98 -27.03 5.78 -9.53
CA THR A 98 -26.17 4.67 -9.14
C THR A 98 -25.46 4.88 -7.79
N SER A 99 -25.32 6.14 -7.32
CA SER A 99 -24.68 6.41 -6.03
C SER A 99 -25.48 5.83 -4.84
N THR A 100 -26.79 5.68 -4.99
CA THR A 100 -27.70 5.21 -3.92
C THR A 100 -28.12 3.74 -4.09
N ASN A 101 -28.08 3.19 -5.30
CA ASN A 101 -28.51 1.82 -5.57
C ASN A 101 -27.35 0.81 -5.48
N PRO A 102 -27.32 -0.07 -4.46
CA PRO A 102 -26.25 -1.06 -4.31
C PRO A 102 -26.29 -2.19 -5.35
N ARG A 103 -27.34 -2.29 -6.16
CA ARG A 103 -27.47 -3.32 -7.21
C ARG A 103 -26.94 -2.88 -8.57
N LEU A 104 -26.63 -1.60 -8.74
CA LEU A 104 -26.09 -1.05 -9.98
C LEU A 104 -24.62 -0.73 -9.82
N PHE A 105 -23.77 -1.31 -10.66
CA PHE A 105 -22.33 -1.09 -10.68
C PHE A 105 -21.93 -0.15 -11.80
N GLN A 106 -21.11 0.84 -11.52
CA GLN A 106 -20.54 1.74 -12.52
C GLN A 106 -19.08 1.44 -12.85
N SER A 107 -18.32 1.01 -11.85
CA SER A 107 -16.89 0.80 -12.01
C SER A 107 -16.51 -0.17 -13.12
N PRO A 108 -17.22 -1.30 -13.37
CA PRO A 108 -16.88 -2.19 -14.46
C PRO A 108 -16.95 -1.54 -15.84
N HIS A 109 -17.92 -0.65 -16.05
CA HIS A 109 -18.11 0.04 -17.33
C HIS A 109 -17.18 1.23 -17.54
N ARG A 110 -16.49 1.65 -16.49
CA ARG A 110 -15.52 2.76 -16.51
C ARG A 110 -14.08 2.32 -16.33
N ALA A 111 -13.84 1.02 -16.27
CA ALA A 111 -12.52 0.42 -16.16
C ALA A 111 -12.05 -0.12 -17.52
N GLY A 112 -10.77 0.03 -17.81
CA GLY A 112 -10.12 -0.54 -18.98
C GLY A 112 -9.79 -2.03 -18.79
N ILE A 113 -10.81 -2.85 -18.48
CA ILE A 113 -10.67 -4.28 -18.19
C ILE A 113 -11.66 -5.12 -19.00
N GLN A 114 -11.33 -6.38 -19.20
CA GLN A 114 -12.30 -7.39 -19.62
C GLN A 114 -13.10 -7.80 -18.36
N ILE A 115 -14.42 -7.62 -18.41
CA ILE A 115 -15.29 -7.93 -17.27
C ILE A 115 -15.47 -9.44 -17.17
N MET A 116 -15.05 -10.01 -16.05
CA MET A 116 -15.31 -11.38 -15.68
C MET A 116 -16.38 -11.44 -14.58
N SER A 117 -17.41 -12.25 -14.75
CA SER A 117 -18.54 -12.32 -13.82
C SER A 117 -18.13 -12.62 -12.37
N TYR A 118 -17.16 -13.51 -12.18
CA TYR A 118 -16.65 -13.86 -10.87
C TYR A 118 -15.96 -12.69 -10.15
N GLN A 119 -15.32 -11.76 -10.90
CA GLN A 119 -14.64 -10.59 -10.32
C GLN A 119 -15.63 -9.52 -9.80
N LEU A 120 -16.90 -9.62 -10.16
CA LEU A 120 -17.94 -8.72 -9.66
C LEU A 120 -18.49 -9.13 -8.29
N GLU A 121 -18.30 -10.37 -7.85
CA GLU A 121 -18.81 -10.83 -6.56
C GLU A 121 -18.21 -10.09 -5.35
N PRO A 122 -16.89 -9.83 -5.27
CA PRO A 122 -16.33 -8.99 -4.21
C PRO A 122 -16.89 -7.56 -4.20
N LEU A 123 -17.09 -6.97 -5.39
CA LEU A 123 -17.69 -5.65 -5.52
C LEU A 123 -19.14 -5.64 -4.99
N LYS A 124 -19.96 -6.61 -5.39
CA LYS A 124 -21.33 -6.76 -4.91
C LYS A 124 -21.39 -6.89 -3.39
N LYS A 125 -20.51 -7.73 -2.82
CA LYS A 125 -20.42 -7.94 -1.38
C LYS A 125 -19.97 -6.66 -0.66
N ALA A 126 -18.98 -5.95 -1.16
CA ALA A 126 -18.49 -4.69 -0.60
C ALA A 126 -19.60 -3.62 -0.54
N LEU A 127 -20.44 -3.53 -1.56
CA LEU A 127 -21.53 -2.54 -1.61
C LEU A 127 -22.70 -2.85 -0.67
N GLN A 128 -22.86 -4.10 -0.28
CA GLN A 128 -23.88 -4.52 0.70
C GLN A 128 -23.44 -4.27 2.14
N MET A 129 -22.16 -4.03 2.38
CA MET A 129 -21.63 -3.74 3.70
C MET A 129 -21.78 -2.26 4.06
N PRO A 130 -22.21 -1.92 5.28
CA PRO A 130 -22.21 -0.53 5.76
C PRO A 130 -20.77 0.03 5.82
N ARG A 131 -19.81 -0.80 6.22
CA ARG A 131 -18.36 -0.57 6.16
C ARG A 131 -17.74 -1.76 5.44
N VAL A 132 -16.90 -1.49 4.44
CA VAL A 132 -16.20 -2.54 3.70
C VAL A 132 -15.11 -3.12 4.59
N ASN A 133 -15.39 -4.27 5.20
CA ASN A 133 -14.42 -5.10 5.89
C ASN A 133 -14.38 -6.43 5.15
N LEU A 134 -13.62 -6.48 4.04
CA LEU A 134 -13.65 -7.60 3.10
C LEU A 134 -12.25 -8.20 2.93
N PHE A 135 -12.17 -9.52 2.96
CA PHE A 135 -10.99 -10.30 2.66
C PHE A 135 -11.15 -11.05 1.33
N ILE A 136 -10.39 -10.67 0.32
CA ILE A 136 -10.32 -11.38 -0.95
C ILE A 136 -9.18 -12.38 -0.88
N ALA A 137 -9.54 -13.65 -0.80
CA ALA A 137 -8.61 -14.77 -0.59
C ALA A 137 -8.53 -15.70 -1.81
N ASP A 138 -8.67 -15.13 -2.98
CA ASP A 138 -8.66 -15.82 -4.26
C ASP A 138 -7.28 -16.36 -4.62
N ASP A 139 -7.26 -17.43 -5.38
CA ASP A 139 -6.02 -18.04 -5.89
C ASP A 139 -5.19 -17.05 -6.72
N VAL A 140 -3.88 -17.34 -6.86
CA VAL A 140 -2.95 -16.49 -7.60
C VAL A 140 -3.40 -16.37 -9.07
N GLY A 141 -3.41 -15.15 -9.61
CA GLY A 141 -3.73 -14.88 -11.01
C GLY A 141 -5.22 -14.83 -11.34
N LEU A 142 -6.12 -14.83 -10.35
CA LEU A 142 -7.56 -14.59 -10.56
C LEU A 142 -7.93 -13.10 -10.63
N GLY A 143 -6.96 -12.20 -10.40
CA GLY A 143 -7.15 -10.77 -10.59
C GLY A 143 -7.57 -10.00 -9.34
N LYS A 144 -7.05 -10.36 -8.15
CA LYS A 144 -7.30 -9.62 -6.89
C LYS A 144 -7.08 -8.12 -7.02
N THR A 145 -6.06 -7.68 -7.76
CA THR A 145 -5.82 -6.25 -8.04
C THR A 145 -6.95 -5.62 -8.84
N ILE A 146 -7.53 -6.36 -9.79
CA ILE A 146 -8.70 -5.92 -10.58
C ILE A 146 -9.91 -5.76 -9.67
N GLU A 147 -10.17 -6.73 -8.82
CA GLU A 147 -11.28 -6.71 -7.87
C GLU A 147 -11.16 -5.56 -6.87
N ALA A 148 -9.96 -5.34 -6.35
CA ALA A 148 -9.67 -4.19 -5.50
C ALA A 148 -9.87 -2.86 -6.25
N GLY A 149 -9.39 -2.74 -7.48
CA GLY A 149 -9.57 -1.56 -8.31
C GLY A 149 -11.04 -1.26 -8.62
N LEU A 150 -11.85 -2.30 -8.89
CA LEU A 150 -13.30 -2.16 -9.06
C LEU A 150 -13.98 -1.60 -7.80
N ILE A 151 -13.63 -2.14 -6.63
CA ILE A 151 -14.17 -1.68 -5.35
C ILE A 151 -13.73 -0.23 -5.08
N LEU A 152 -12.44 0.09 -5.24
CA LEU A 152 -11.91 1.44 -5.03
C LEU A 152 -12.62 2.46 -5.93
N ARG A 153 -12.69 2.17 -7.23
CA ARG A 153 -13.34 3.04 -8.21
C ARG A 153 -14.80 3.29 -7.87
N GLU A 154 -15.53 2.24 -7.50
CA GLU A 154 -16.95 2.34 -7.13
C GLU A 154 -17.15 3.16 -5.84
N MET A 155 -16.32 2.93 -4.82
CA MET A 155 -16.41 3.64 -3.54
C MET A 155 -16.09 5.14 -3.68
N ILE A 156 -15.12 5.49 -4.54
CA ILE A 156 -14.82 6.89 -4.88
C ILE A 156 -16.00 7.52 -5.60
N MET A 157 -16.56 6.88 -6.63
CA MET A 157 -17.70 7.42 -7.40
C MET A 157 -18.94 7.61 -6.54
N ARG A 158 -19.12 6.77 -5.53
CA ARG A 158 -20.19 6.88 -4.54
C ARG A 158 -19.88 7.87 -3.42
N GLN A 159 -18.75 8.54 -3.46
CA GLN A 159 -18.25 9.49 -2.45
C GLN A 159 -18.19 8.91 -1.03
N LYS A 160 -18.10 7.58 -0.92
CA LYS A 160 -17.95 6.88 0.37
C LYS A 160 -16.50 6.89 0.85
N VAL A 161 -15.55 6.98 -0.07
CA VAL A 161 -14.12 6.95 0.23
C VAL A 161 -13.46 8.16 -0.42
N LYS A 162 -12.69 8.88 0.37
CA LYS A 162 -11.90 10.04 -0.05
C LYS A 162 -10.39 9.79 0.08
N ARG A 163 -9.98 9.02 1.09
CA ARG A 163 -8.58 8.74 1.42
C ARG A 163 -8.28 7.26 1.28
N ILE A 164 -7.28 6.94 0.50
CA ILE A 164 -6.94 5.55 0.20
C ILE A 164 -5.46 5.32 0.45
N LEU A 165 -5.17 4.28 1.21
CA LEU A 165 -3.82 3.76 1.37
C LEU A 165 -3.75 2.33 0.84
N ILE A 166 -2.90 2.10 -0.16
CA ILE A 166 -2.55 0.76 -0.62
C ILE A 166 -1.20 0.39 0.01
N ALA A 167 -1.22 -0.60 0.88
CA ALA A 167 -0.02 -1.17 1.49
C ALA A 167 0.31 -2.52 0.82
N CYS A 168 1.47 -2.63 0.18
CA CYS A 168 1.85 -3.80 -0.59
C CYS A 168 3.34 -4.16 -0.41
N PRO A 169 3.80 -5.33 -0.86
CA PRO A 169 5.23 -5.64 -0.96
C PRO A 169 5.98 -4.61 -1.81
N ALA A 170 7.24 -4.30 -1.43
CA ALA A 170 8.04 -3.28 -2.12
C ALA A 170 8.19 -3.54 -3.63
N SER A 171 8.24 -4.81 -4.05
CA SER A 171 8.33 -5.20 -5.45
C SER A 171 7.07 -4.92 -6.28
N LEU A 172 5.92 -4.70 -5.63
CA LEU A 172 4.63 -4.51 -6.29
C LEU A 172 4.17 -3.05 -6.33
N VAL A 173 4.89 -2.13 -5.69
CA VAL A 173 4.49 -0.72 -5.55
C VAL A 173 4.26 -0.05 -6.92
N THR A 174 5.20 -0.16 -7.83
CA THR A 174 5.09 0.42 -9.18
C THR A 174 4.05 -0.29 -10.05
N GLN A 175 3.88 -1.60 -9.87
CA GLN A 175 2.84 -2.36 -10.56
C GLN A 175 1.45 -1.88 -10.10
N TRP A 176 1.22 -1.72 -8.80
CA TRP A 176 -0.03 -1.19 -8.27
C TRP A 176 -0.35 0.19 -8.85
N GLN A 177 0.64 1.10 -8.87
CA GLN A 177 0.45 2.43 -9.44
C GLN A 177 0.04 2.36 -10.91
N SER A 178 0.79 1.63 -11.73
CA SER A 178 0.53 1.51 -13.17
C SER A 178 -0.82 0.83 -13.47
N GLU A 179 -1.21 -0.20 -12.72
CA GLU A 179 -2.50 -0.87 -12.92
C GLU A 179 -3.68 0.03 -12.50
N MET A 180 -3.57 0.77 -11.39
CA MET A 180 -4.61 1.70 -10.96
C MET A 180 -4.79 2.84 -11.96
N GLU A 181 -3.72 3.39 -12.48
CA GLU A 181 -3.77 4.45 -13.47
C GLU A 181 -4.29 3.95 -14.82
N ALA A 182 -3.68 2.91 -15.39
CA ALA A 182 -4.01 2.43 -16.72
C ALA A 182 -5.41 1.81 -16.83
N ARG A 183 -5.85 1.08 -15.81
CA ARG A 183 -7.12 0.32 -15.86
C ARG A 183 -8.29 1.05 -15.24
N PHE A 184 -8.04 1.84 -14.20
CA PHE A 184 -9.10 2.48 -13.41
C PHE A 184 -9.08 4.00 -13.49
N GLY A 185 -8.05 4.61 -14.08
CA GLY A 185 -7.87 6.05 -14.11
C GLY A 185 -7.74 6.66 -12.71
N LEU A 186 -7.15 5.92 -11.78
CA LEU A 186 -6.90 6.35 -10.41
C LEU A 186 -5.41 6.68 -10.24
N SER A 187 -5.12 7.93 -9.91
CA SER A 187 -3.75 8.41 -9.71
C SER A 187 -3.34 8.25 -8.25
N PHE A 188 -2.31 7.46 -8.01
CA PHE A 188 -1.74 7.24 -6.69
C PHE A 188 -0.33 7.78 -6.59
N VAL A 189 0.00 8.38 -5.47
CA VAL A 189 1.36 8.80 -5.16
C VAL A 189 2.09 7.69 -4.42
N ILE A 190 3.28 7.33 -4.88
CA ILE A 190 4.15 6.40 -4.16
C ILE A 190 4.76 7.14 -2.98
N PHE A 191 4.45 6.68 -1.77
CA PHE A 191 5.05 7.20 -0.55
C PHE A 191 6.31 6.40 -0.23
N ASP A 192 7.46 6.99 -0.55
CA ASP A 192 8.78 6.45 -0.29
C ASP A 192 9.70 7.47 0.39
N ARG A 193 10.98 7.14 0.54
CA ARG A 193 11.96 8.03 1.16
C ARG A 193 12.24 9.27 0.34
N ASP A 194 12.27 9.12 -0.97
CA ASP A 194 12.54 10.22 -1.90
C ASP A 194 11.36 11.19 -1.93
N TYR A 195 10.15 10.68 -1.92
CA TYR A 195 8.94 11.49 -1.76
C TYR A 195 8.97 12.30 -0.47
N LEU A 196 9.27 11.65 0.67
CA LEU A 196 9.37 12.34 1.96
C LEU A 196 10.46 13.42 1.95
N PHE A 197 11.63 13.12 1.38
CA PHE A 197 12.71 14.08 1.27
C PHE A 197 12.31 15.31 0.44
N ASN A 198 11.69 15.08 -0.72
CA ASN A 198 11.21 16.15 -1.60
C ASN A 198 10.11 16.98 -0.92
N CYS A 199 9.15 16.33 -0.27
CA CYS A 199 8.08 17.00 0.46
C CYS A 199 8.64 17.91 1.57
N ARG A 200 9.61 17.43 2.35
CA ARG A 200 10.26 18.24 3.41
C ARG A 200 11.08 19.40 2.84
N ARG A 201 11.76 19.18 1.72
CA ARG A 201 12.52 20.23 1.05
C ARG A 201 11.64 21.35 0.50
N GLU A 202 10.48 21.00 -0.04
CA GLU A 202 9.58 21.95 -0.69
C GLU A 202 8.65 22.65 0.30
N ARG A 203 8.18 21.94 1.33
CA ARG A 203 7.13 22.40 2.25
C ARG A 203 7.57 22.54 3.71
N GLY A 204 8.83 22.24 3.99
CA GLY A 204 9.41 22.30 5.34
C GLY A 204 9.22 21.02 6.17
N TYR A 205 9.96 20.95 7.29
CA TYR A 205 10.00 19.75 8.14
C TYR A 205 8.77 19.61 9.05
N ALA A 206 8.01 20.66 9.27
CA ALA A 206 6.83 20.65 10.15
C ALA A 206 5.59 20.03 9.51
N ILE A 207 5.57 19.87 8.18
CA ILE A 207 4.42 19.32 7.47
C ILE A 207 4.30 17.80 7.73
N ASN A 208 3.07 17.34 7.90
CA ASN A 208 2.78 15.91 7.83
C ASN A 208 2.66 15.51 6.35
N PRO A 209 3.57 14.66 5.82
CA PRO A 209 3.58 14.32 4.38
C PRO A 209 2.32 13.58 3.91
N TRP A 210 1.59 12.93 4.82
CA TRP A 210 0.34 12.22 4.52
C TRP A 210 -0.84 13.15 4.20
N THR A 211 -0.74 14.43 4.55
CA THR A 211 -1.78 15.42 4.24
C THR A 211 -1.69 15.97 2.81
N THR A 212 -0.64 15.66 2.08
CA THR A 212 -0.36 16.27 0.77
C THR A 212 -1.22 15.72 -0.37
N HIS A 213 -1.68 14.48 -0.25
CA HIS A 213 -2.53 13.81 -1.23
C HIS A 213 -3.56 12.93 -0.52
N SER A 214 -4.58 12.53 -1.25
CA SER A 214 -5.64 11.64 -0.73
C SER A 214 -5.41 10.17 -1.04
N GLN A 215 -4.52 9.84 -1.97
CA GLN A 215 -4.32 8.48 -2.47
C GLN A 215 -2.83 8.13 -2.48
N PHE A 216 -2.44 7.16 -1.65
CA PHE A 216 -1.05 6.73 -1.52
C PHE A 216 -0.87 5.23 -1.71
N ILE A 217 0.29 4.87 -2.25
CA ILE A 217 0.81 3.50 -2.24
C ILE A 217 2.08 3.50 -1.40
N VAL A 218 2.19 2.53 -0.50
CA VAL A 218 3.33 2.40 0.41
C VAL A 218 3.79 0.96 0.53
N SER A 219 5.08 0.75 0.70
CA SER A 219 5.62 -0.58 0.94
C SER A 219 5.42 -1.02 2.40
N HIS A 220 5.19 -2.33 2.63
CA HIS A 220 5.14 -2.92 3.97
C HIS A 220 6.38 -2.59 4.80
N SER A 221 7.57 -2.53 4.17
CA SER A 221 8.83 -2.21 4.83
C SER A 221 8.85 -0.81 5.43
N LEU A 222 8.23 0.15 4.76
CA LEU A 222 8.18 1.54 5.21
C LEU A 222 7.23 1.69 6.42
N LEU A 223 6.10 0.98 6.42
CA LEU A 223 5.13 1.00 7.52
C LEU A 223 5.64 0.34 8.81
N ARG A 224 6.78 -0.36 8.78
CA ARG A 224 7.44 -0.88 10.00
C ARG A 224 8.13 0.21 10.80
N ASP A 225 8.51 1.29 10.15
CA ASP A 225 9.26 2.38 10.75
C ASP A 225 8.29 3.42 11.32
N GLU A 226 8.39 3.66 12.61
CA GLU A 226 7.56 4.61 13.33
C GLU A 226 7.67 6.05 12.81
N GLN A 227 8.78 6.40 12.21
CA GLN A 227 8.97 7.71 11.59
C GLN A 227 7.92 7.99 10.50
N TYR A 228 7.44 6.94 9.80
CA TYR A 228 6.43 7.04 8.76
C TYR A 228 5.03 6.69 9.27
N ALA A 229 4.94 5.71 10.17
CA ALA A 229 3.66 5.20 10.67
C ALA A 229 3.00 6.16 11.68
N SER A 230 3.78 6.84 12.54
CA SER A 230 3.23 7.76 13.54
C SER A 230 2.49 8.96 12.92
N PRO A 231 3.07 9.71 11.95
CA PRO A 231 2.35 10.80 11.29
C PRO A 231 1.10 10.34 10.54
N LEU A 232 1.11 9.10 9.99
CA LEU A 232 -0.06 8.51 9.36
C LEU A 232 -1.19 8.27 10.36
N ARG A 233 -0.86 7.70 11.53
CA ARG A 233 -1.86 7.47 12.59
C ARG A 233 -2.48 8.78 13.07
N ASP A 234 -1.68 9.82 13.23
CA ASP A 234 -2.16 11.13 13.68
C ASP A 234 -3.09 11.76 12.65
N TRP A 235 -2.74 11.67 11.37
CA TRP A 235 -3.60 12.14 10.29
C TRP A 235 -4.94 11.38 10.21
N LEU A 236 -4.92 10.05 10.33
CA LEU A 236 -6.14 9.25 10.32
C LEU A 236 -7.05 9.53 11.53
N LYS A 237 -6.49 9.81 12.71
CA LYS A 237 -7.28 10.20 13.90
C LYS A 237 -8.01 11.52 13.70
N GLN A 238 -7.41 12.46 12.98
CA GLN A 238 -8.03 13.74 12.64
C GLN A 238 -9.13 13.58 11.57
N HIS A 239 -9.05 12.53 10.75
CA HIS A 239 -9.94 12.29 9.61
C HIS A 239 -10.53 10.87 9.63
N PRO A 240 -11.38 10.55 10.61
CA PRO A 240 -11.84 9.17 10.82
C PRO A 240 -12.80 8.64 9.75
N SER A 241 -13.41 9.52 8.93
CA SER A 241 -14.40 9.14 7.93
C SER A 241 -13.85 9.16 6.51
N GLY A 242 -14.37 8.27 5.66
CA GLY A 242 -14.02 8.19 4.25
C GLY A 242 -12.60 7.68 3.98
N SER A 243 -12.00 6.94 4.92
CA SER A 243 -10.66 6.34 4.77
C SER A 243 -10.76 4.85 4.44
N MET A 244 -9.89 4.38 3.53
CA MET A 244 -9.83 2.97 3.11
C MET A 244 -8.40 2.46 3.06
N LEU A 245 -8.17 1.33 3.70
CA LEU A 245 -6.92 0.58 3.61
C LEU A 245 -7.11 -0.60 2.66
N VAL A 246 -6.22 -0.73 1.68
CA VAL A 246 -6.00 -1.95 0.91
C VAL A 246 -4.69 -2.56 1.38
N LEU A 247 -4.76 -3.75 1.97
CA LEU A 247 -3.58 -4.49 2.42
C LEU A 247 -3.36 -5.69 1.50
N ASP A 248 -2.43 -5.54 0.57
CA ASP A 248 -2.02 -6.62 -0.33
C ASP A 248 -1.04 -7.55 0.36
N GLU A 249 -1.07 -8.84 0.01
CA GLU A 249 -0.35 -9.92 0.67
C GLU A 249 -0.51 -9.85 2.21
N ALA A 250 -1.77 -9.71 2.64
CA ALA A 250 -2.15 -9.47 4.03
C ALA A 250 -1.57 -10.53 5.00
N HIS A 251 -1.24 -11.73 4.51
CA HIS A 251 -0.62 -12.79 5.31
C HIS A 251 0.73 -12.37 5.94
N HIS A 252 1.42 -11.36 5.38
CA HIS A 252 2.64 -10.81 5.99
C HIS A 252 2.36 -10.06 7.31
N ALA A 253 1.15 -9.56 7.51
CA ALA A 253 0.73 -8.92 8.76
C ALA A 253 0.31 -9.93 9.84
N ALA A 254 0.19 -11.20 9.47
CA ALA A 254 -0.15 -12.26 10.42
C ALA A 254 1.04 -12.64 11.33
N PRO A 255 0.79 -13.09 12.58
CA PRO A 255 1.82 -13.69 13.42
C PRO A 255 2.42 -14.93 12.74
N ALA A 256 3.73 -15.12 12.87
CA ALA A 256 4.44 -16.22 12.23
C ALA A 256 4.30 -17.58 12.95
N THR A 257 3.61 -17.63 14.10
CA THR A 257 3.57 -18.81 14.97
C THR A 257 2.17 -19.20 15.40
N SER A 258 2.00 -20.46 15.78
CA SER A 258 0.75 -21.01 16.33
C SER A 258 0.43 -20.49 17.73
N SER A 259 1.42 -20.04 18.50
CA SER A 259 1.23 -19.59 19.87
C SER A 259 0.58 -18.21 19.94
N VAL A 260 -0.47 -18.07 20.73
CA VAL A 260 -1.14 -16.78 21.00
C VAL A 260 -0.20 -15.80 21.73
N TYR A 261 0.78 -16.33 22.48
CA TYR A 261 1.77 -15.55 23.25
C TYR A 261 3.07 -15.26 22.45
N ALA A 262 3.12 -15.60 21.17
CA ALA A 262 4.29 -15.30 20.35
C ALA A 262 4.49 -13.79 20.18
N VAL A 263 5.75 -13.39 20.14
CA VAL A 263 6.13 -12.00 19.89
C VAL A 263 5.76 -11.65 18.44
N ASP A 264 4.82 -10.74 18.27
CA ASP A 264 4.42 -10.22 16.97
C ASP A 264 5.62 -9.50 16.29
N SER A 265 5.72 -9.64 14.98
CA SER A 265 6.68 -8.86 14.20
C SER A 265 6.38 -7.35 14.34
N GLN A 266 7.36 -6.50 14.06
CA GLN A 266 7.15 -5.04 14.05
C GLN A 266 6.01 -4.67 13.09
N PHE A 267 5.94 -5.30 11.92
CA PHE A 267 4.88 -5.08 10.95
C PHE A 267 3.52 -5.51 11.47
N THR A 268 3.41 -6.69 12.08
CA THR A 268 2.17 -7.19 12.68
C THR A 268 1.63 -6.23 13.75
N ARG A 269 2.53 -5.73 14.62
CA ARG A 269 2.15 -4.75 15.67
C ARG A 269 1.69 -3.43 15.06
N GLY A 270 2.47 -2.86 14.12
CA GLY A 270 2.12 -1.62 13.44
C GLY A 270 0.78 -1.72 12.70
N MET A 271 0.53 -2.83 11.99
CA MET A 271 -0.74 -3.03 11.29
C MET A 271 -1.92 -3.20 12.26
N ARG A 272 -1.73 -3.86 13.39
CA ARG A 272 -2.78 -4.00 14.42
C ARG A 272 -3.19 -2.64 15.02
N GLU A 273 -2.26 -1.70 15.13
CA GLU A 273 -2.55 -0.35 15.62
C GLU A 273 -3.14 0.55 14.52
N LEU A 274 -2.73 0.34 13.27
CA LEU A 274 -3.10 1.18 12.13
C LEU A 274 -4.47 0.81 11.56
N THR A 275 -4.76 -0.48 11.39
CA THR A 275 -5.99 -0.94 10.73
C THR A 275 -7.28 -0.42 11.37
N PRO A 276 -7.43 -0.32 12.71
CA PRO A 276 -8.65 0.19 13.32
C PRO A 276 -8.94 1.67 13.03
N LEU A 277 -7.94 2.44 12.59
CA LEU A 277 -8.08 3.84 12.27
C LEU A 277 -8.72 4.08 10.89
N PHE A 278 -8.76 3.06 10.04
CA PHE A 278 -9.46 3.13 8.76
C PHE A 278 -10.93 2.74 8.92
N GLU A 279 -11.80 3.48 8.25
CA GLU A 279 -13.23 3.15 8.20
C GLU A 279 -13.49 1.88 7.38
N HIS A 280 -12.83 1.75 6.22
CA HIS A 280 -12.95 0.62 5.31
C HIS A 280 -11.62 -0.14 5.22
N ARG A 281 -11.69 -1.48 5.15
CA ARG A 281 -10.53 -2.36 5.09
C ARG A 281 -10.75 -3.43 4.03
N LEU A 282 -9.81 -3.52 3.11
CA LEU A 282 -9.77 -4.53 2.07
C LEU A 282 -8.46 -5.30 2.17
N PHE A 283 -8.52 -6.57 2.54
CA PHE A 283 -7.35 -7.43 2.63
C PHE A 283 -7.30 -8.36 1.43
N LEU A 284 -6.11 -8.52 0.86
CA LEU A 284 -5.86 -9.38 -0.30
C LEU A 284 -4.78 -10.39 0.06
N SER A 285 -5.00 -11.67 -0.21
CA SER A 285 -3.97 -12.70 -0.10
C SER A 285 -4.39 -13.96 -0.84
N ALA A 286 -3.47 -14.60 -1.55
CA ALA A 286 -3.73 -15.92 -2.11
C ALA A 286 -3.62 -17.04 -1.05
N THR A 287 -2.91 -16.78 0.03
CA THR A 287 -2.63 -17.73 1.11
C THR A 287 -3.10 -17.17 2.45
N PRO A 288 -4.42 -17.09 2.70
CA PRO A 288 -4.97 -16.51 3.91
C PRO A 288 -4.60 -17.31 5.16
N HIS A 289 -4.26 -18.58 4.97
CA HIS A 289 -3.93 -19.51 6.03
C HIS A 289 -2.53 -20.10 5.79
N ASN A 290 -1.60 -19.81 6.70
CA ASN A 290 -0.23 -20.34 6.66
C ASN A 290 -0.05 -21.64 7.46
N GLY A 291 -1.12 -22.39 7.67
CA GLY A 291 -1.13 -23.62 8.49
C GLY A 291 -1.40 -23.37 9.99
N HIS A 292 -1.43 -22.12 10.45
CA HIS A 292 -1.65 -21.79 11.86
C HIS A 292 -2.98 -21.04 12.04
N SER A 293 -3.88 -21.59 12.84
CA SER A 293 -5.19 -20.98 13.16
C SER A 293 -5.06 -19.59 13.79
N ASN A 294 -4.04 -19.38 14.61
CA ASN A 294 -3.74 -18.07 15.21
C ASN A 294 -3.44 -16.98 14.18
N SER A 295 -2.73 -17.30 13.09
CA SER A 295 -2.40 -16.34 12.03
C SER A 295 -3.66 -15.87 11.31
N PHE A 296 -4.53 -16.78 10.96
CA PHE A 296 -5.77 -16.48 10.26
C PHE A 296 -6.75 -15.70 11.13
N SER A 297 -6.97 -16.14 12.39
CA SER A 297 -7.84 -15.40 13.32
C SER A 297 -7.31 -14.00 13.64
N ALA A 298 -5.98 -13.81 13.67
CA ALA A 298 -5.38 -12.50 13.87
C ALA A 298 -5.65 -11.56 12.67
N LEU A 299 -5.61 -12.05 11.42
CA LEU A 299 -5.96 -11.27 10.24
C LEU A 299 -7.44 -10.87 10.26
N LEU A 300 -8.32 -11.79 10.60
CA LEU A 300 -9.76 -11.51 10.71
C LEU A 300 -10.06 -10.50 11.83
N ALA A 301 -9.38 -10.60 12.98
CA ALA A 301 -9.51 -9.64 14.07
C ALA A 301 -8.99 -8.24 13.69
N MET A 302 -7.97 -8.12 12.82
CA MET A 302 -7.55 -6.85 12.27
C MET A 302 -8.54 -6.30 11.23
N LEU A 303 -9.15 -7.17 10.45
CA LEU A 303 -10.15 -6.80 9.45
C LEU A 303 -11.43 -6.31 10.10
N ASP A 304 -11.98 -7.09 11.01
CA ASP A 304 -13.23 -6.79 11.72
C ASP A 304 -13.17 -7.21 13.19
N PRO A 305 -12.66 -6.32 14.07
CA PRO A 305 -12.50 -6.64 15.49
C PRO A 305 -13.84 -6.76 16.25
N GLN A 306 -14.97 -6.37 15.65
CA GLN A 306 -16.28 -6.54 16.25
C GLN A 306 -16.81 -7.97 16.11
N ARG A 307 -16.39 -8.69 15.06
CA ARG A 307 -16.86 -10.04 14.75
C ARG A 307 -15.85 -11.13 15.11
N PHE A 308 -14.55 -10.82 15.11
CA PHE A 308 -13.50 -11.81 15.27
C PHE A 308 -12.52 -11.44 16.36
N ILE A 309 -12.11 -12.45 17.12
CA ILE A 309 -11.13 -12.36 18.20
C ILE A 309 -9.92 -13.22 17.85
N ARG A 310 -8.73 -12.68 18.04
CA ARG A 310 -7.48 -13.41 17.81
C ARG A 310 -7.39 -14.66 18.70
N GLY A 311 -7.04 -15.78 18.11
CA GLY A 311 -6.84 -17.05 18.80
C GLY A 311 -8.14 -17.85 19.03
N GLU A 312 -9.29 -17.28 18.74
CA GLU A 312 -10.55 -18.03 18.79
C GLU A 312 -10.82 -18.76 17.46
N GLN A 313 -11.35 -19.97 17.57
CA GLN A 313 -11.82 -20.72 16.41
C GLN A 313 -13.17 -20.17 15.94
N ILE A 314 -13.29 -20.01 14.63
CA ILE A 314 -14.54 -19.57 14.00
C ILE A 314 -15.54 -20.71 14.10
N LYS A 315 -16.54 -20.55 14.97
CA LYS A 315 -17.59 -21.56 15.22
C LYS A 315 -18.67 -21.57 14.14
N ASP A 316 -18.95 -20.40 13.54
CA ASP A 316 -19.98 -20.27 12.51
C ASP A 316 -19.34 -19.86 11.18
N PRO A 317 -19.32 -20.76 10.17
CA PRO A 317 -18.82 -20.45 8.83
C PRO A 317 -19.54 -19.26 8.14
N ARG A 318 -20.80 -19.00 8.50
CA ARG A 318 -21.59 -17.89 7.93
C ARG A 318 -21.00 -16.52 8.23
N LEU A 319 -20.34 -16.39 9.39
CA LEU A 319 -19.62 -15.14 9.73
C LEU A 319 -18.45 -14.91 8.79
N LEU A 320 -17.77 -15.98 8.40
CA LEU A 320 -16.65 -15.92 7.45
C LEU A 320 -17.15 -15.56 6.05
N ASP A 321 -18.25 -16.20 5.63
CA ASP A 321 -18.87 -15.89 4.32
C ASP A 321 -19.30 -14.44 4.19
N GLN A 322 -19.61 -13.75 5.29
CA GLN A 322 -19.97 -12.33 5.25
C GLN A 322 -18.78 -11.42 4.92
N VAL A 323 -17.56 -11.78 5.37
CA VAL A 323 -16.38 -10.91 5.30
C VAL A 323 -15.30 -11.41 4.34
N MET A 324 -15.48 -12.60 3.76
CA MET A 324 -14.46 -13.21 2.89
C MET A 324 -15.04 -13.65 1.56
N VAL A 325 -14.24 -13.51 0.51
CA VAL A 325 -14.45 -14.14 -0.79
C VAL A 325 -13.23 -14.99 -1.07
N ARG A 326 -13.44 -16.26 -1.37
CA ARG A 326 -12.37 -17.19 -1.71
C ARG A 326 -12.81 -18.07 -2.85
N ARG A 327 -12.02 -18.11 -3.93
CA ARG A 327 -12.26 -18.95 -5.10
C ARG A 327 -10.96 -19.63 -5.49
N LEU A 328 -11.07 -20.89 -5.81
CA LEU A 328 -9.98 -21.70 -6.32
C LEU A 328 -10.10 -21.82 -7.83
N LYS A 329 -8.96 -21.90 -8.52
CA LYS A 329 -8.95 -22.09 -9.99
C LYS A 329 -9.65 -23.38 -10.42
N ASP A 330 -9.55 -24.43 -9.59
CA ASP A 330 -10.19 -25.72 -9.88
C ASP A 330 -11.72 -25.59 -9.86
N GLU A 331 -12.27 -24.91 -8.84
CA GLU A 331 -13.71 -24.64 -8.72
C GLU A 331 -14.23 -23.77 -9.88
N LEU A 332 -13.47 -22.71 -10.23
CA LEU A 332 -13.86 -21.84 -11.35
C LEU A 332 -13.80 -22.53 -12.70
N ARG A 333 -12.90 -23.50 -12.88
CA ARG A 333 -12.79 -24.30 -14.11
C ARG A 333 -14.01 -25.18 -14.29
N GLU A 334 -14.57 -25.71 -13.20
CA GLU A 334 -15.80 -26.50 -13.24
C GLU A 334 -17.03 -25.63 -13.48
N LEU A 335 -17.09 -24.46 -12.82
CA LEU A 335 -18.25 -23.54 -12.90
C LEU A 335 -18.31 -22.76 -14.22
N VAL A 336 -17.17 -22.40 -14.79
CA VAL A 336 -17.06 -21.58 -16.00
C VAL A 336 -15.98 -22.17 -16.93
N PRO A 337 -16.29 -23.24 -17.67
CA PRO A 337 -15.32 -23.92 -18.55
C PRO A 337 -14.70 -23.01 -19.62
N ASP A 338 -15.45 -22.01 -20.09
CA ASP A 338 -15.02 -21.06 -21.13
C ASP A 338 -13.92 -20.08 -20.68
N LEU A 339 -13.59 -20.03 -19.37
CA LEU A 339 -12.50 -19.21 -18.85
C LEU A 339 -11.12 -19.65 -19.31
N GLY A 340 -10.98 -20.87 -19.86
CA GLY A 340 -9.71 -21.38 -20.39
C GLY A 340 -8.59 -21.44 -19.35
N LEU A 341 -8.91 -21.59 -18.06
CA LEU A 341 -7.92 -21.64 -16.98
C LEU A 341 -7.07 -22.93 -17.14
N PRO A 342 -5.74 -22.81 -17.28
CA PRO A 342 -4.88 -23.97 -17.45
C PRO A 342 -4.93 -24.88 -16.23
N LYS A 343 -4.96 -26.19 -16.48
CA LYS A 343 -4.82 -27.20 -15.44
C LYS A 343 -3.35 -27.26 -15.01
N ARG A 344 -3.13 -27.30 -13.71
CA ARG A 344 -1.78 -27.51 -13.18
C ARG A 344 -1.52 -29.00 -13.08
N ASP A 345 -0.65 -29.50 -13.96
CA ASP A 345 -0.13 -30.86 -13.84
C ASP A 345 1.25 -30.80 -13.20
N VAL A 346 1.41 -31.53 -12.12
CA VAL A 346 2.70 -31.65 -11.41
C VAL A 346 3.33 -32.98 -11.84
N VAL A 347 4.34 -32.87 -12.70
CA VAL A 347 5.14 -34.01 -13.13
C VAL A 347 6.39 -34.07 -12.27
N GLN A 348 6.52 -35.10 -11.48
CA GLN A 348 7.73 -35.35 -10.73
C GLN A 348 8.75 -36.01 -11.66
N HIS A 349 9.86 -35.34 -11.89
CA HIS A 349 10.99 -35.90 -12.62
C HIS A 349 12.03 -36.36 -11.61
N ASP A 350 12.16 -37.68 -11.48
CA ASP A 350 13.23 -38.26 -10.68
C ASP A 350 14.53 -38.21 -11.50
N ILE A 351 15.49 -37.44 -11.03
CA ILE A 351 16.83 -37.36 -11.60
C ILE A 351 17.62 -38.58 -11.06
N SER A 352 17.37 -39.74 -11.67
CA SER A 352 18.15 -40.94 -11.37
C SER A 352 19.33 -41.03 -12.38
N GLY A 353 20.49 -41.47 -11.91
CA GLY A 353 21.65 -41.72 -12.75
C GLY A 353 22.66 -40.60 -12.84
N LEU A 354 22.56 -39.55 -12.01
CA LEU A 354 23.69 -38.62 -11.84
C LEU A 354 24.87 -39.39 -11.20
N PRO A 355 26.08 -39.30 -11.77
CA PRO A 355 27.26 -39.87 -11.14
C PRO A 355 27.47 -39.25 -9.76
N GLU A 356 27.94 -40.04 -8.81
CA GLU A 356 28.14 -39.55 -7.43
C GLU A 356 29.11 -38.36 -7.31
N ASP A 357 29.97 -38.20 -8.32
CA ASP A 357 30.93 -37.12 -8.45
C ASP A 357 30.41 -35.92 -9.26
N ALA A 358 29.14 -35.93 -9.66
CA ALA A 358 28.51 -34.80 -10.36
C ALA A 358 28.76 -33.50 -9.57
N PRO A 359 29.17 -32.41 -10.27
CA PRO A 359 29.57 -31.13 -9.62
C PRO A 359 28.49 -30.60 -8.67
N ASP A 360 27.22 -30.72 -9.04
CA ASP A 360 26.10 -30.22 -8.23
C ASP A 360 25.95 -31.02 -6.93
N LEU A 361 26.07 -32.35 -6.98
CA LEU A 361 26.04 -33.22 -5.80
C LEU A 361 27.29 -33.04 -4.93
N ALA A 362 28.47 -32.84 -5.54
CA ALA A 362 29.70 -32.55 -4.82
C ALA A 362 29.58 -31.23 -4.07
N LEU A 363 29.01 -30.20 -4.67
CA LEU A 363 28.82 -28.89 -4.04
C LEU A 363 27.84 -28.96 -2.87
N MET A 364 26.77 -29.71 -2.98
CA MET A 364 25.82 -29.95 -1.86
C MET A 364 26.49 -30.69 -0.70
N ARG A 365 27.31 -31.72 -1.00
CA ARG A 365 28.08 -32.44 0.03
C ARG A 365 29.07 -31.53 0.75
N LEU A 366 29.81 -30.71 0.00
CA LEU A 366 30.75 -29.73 0.57
C LEU A 366 30.04 -28.70 1.45
N LEU A 367 28.86 -28.21 1.04
CA LEU A 367 28.08 -27.28 1.85
C LEU A 367 27.56 -27.95 3.14
N THR A 368 27.19 -29.20 3.08
CA THR A 368 26.77 -30.00 4.25
C THR A 368 27.94 -30.22 5.21
N GLN A 369 29.12 -30.57 4.68
CA GLN A 369 30.34 -30.71 5.50
C GLN A 369 30.72 -29.35 6.14
N TYR A 370 30.67 -28.27 5.39
CA TYR A 370 30.93 -26.92 5.91
C TYR A 370 29.97 -26.56 7.03
N ARG A 371 28.67 -26.89 6.89
CA ARG A 371 27.69 -26.70 7.96
C ARG A 371 28.08 -27.48 9.23
N ALA A 372 28.41 -28.75 9.12
CA ALA A 372 28.78 -29.59 10.27
C ALA A 372 30.03 -29.05 11.00
N LEU A 373 31.06 -28.62 10.23
CA LEU A 373 32.27 -28.00 10.80
C LEU A 373 31.96 -26.69 11.54
N ARG A 374 31.06 -25.89 10.98
CA ARG A 374 30.66 -24.61 11.58
C ARG A 374 29.83 -24.80 12.83
N ASP A 375 28.89 -25.74 12.81
CA ASP A 375 28.08 -26.08 13.97
C ASP A 375 28.96 -26.59 15.13
N LYS A 376 29.93 -27.43 14.83
CA LYS A 376 30.93 -27.94 15.82
C LYS A 376 31.77 -26.76 16.38
N ARG A 377 32.20 -25.81 15.56
CA ARG A 377 32.98 -24.65 16.02
C ARG A 377 32.18 -23.71 16.91
N LEU A 378 30.86 -23.69 16.75
CA LEU A 378 29.95 -22.84 17.50
C LEU A 378 29.28 -23.56 18.70
N GLU A 379 29.67 -24.82 18.97
CA GLU A 379 29.27 -25.51 20.18
C GLU A 379 29.75 -24.75 21.42
N GLY A 380 28.81 -24.36 22.29
CA GLY A 380 29.10 -23.53 23.47
C GLY A 380 29.04 -22.01 23.25
N SER A 381 28.87 -21.52 22.01
CA SER A 381 28.71 -20.08 21.73
C SER A 381 27.29 -19.59 22.08
N ARG A 382 27.13 -18.26 22.16
CA ARG A 382 25.84 -17.62 22.43
C ARG A 382 24.80 -18.04 21.38
N ARG A 383 23.57 -18.31 21.83
CA ARG A 383 22.45 -18.75 20.98
C ARG A 383 22.19 -17.81 19.78
N SER A 384 22.43 -16.51 19.95
CA SER A 384 22.32 -15.52 18.87
C SER A 384 23.34 -15.76 17.75
N GLN A 385 24.58 -16.16 18.09
CA GLN A 385 25.64 -16.46 17.11
C GLN A 385 25.34 -17.75 16.34
N GLN A 386 24.82 -18.77 17.01
CA GLN A 386 24.37 -20.00 16.37
C GLN A 386 23.22 -19.74 15.39
N THR A 387 22.24 -18.92 15.80
CA THR A 387 21.11 -18.55 14.94
C THR A 387 21.56 -17.75 13.70
N ALA A 388 22.46 -16.80 13.87
CA ALA A 388 23.04 -16.04 12.77
C ALA A 388 23.81 -16.92 11.79
N ALA A 389 24.60 -17.87 12.30
CA ALA A 389 25.34 -18.83 11.47
C ALA A 389 24.39 -19.73 10.66
N ASN A 390 23.33 -20.25 11.29
CA ASN A 390 22.32 -21.06 10.62
C ASN A 390 21.57 -20.30 9.53
N LEU A 391 21.29 -19.00 9.75
CA LEU A 391 20.67 -18.14 8.75
C LEU A 391 21.55 -17.99 7.51
N VAL A 392 22.87 -17.81 7.69
CA VAL A 392 23.84 -17.72 6.58
C VAL A 392 23.87 -19.02 5.77
N ILE A 393 23.92 -20.17 6.43
CA ILE A 393 23.92 -21.50 5.76
C ILE A 393 22.61 -21.69 4.98
N THR A 394 21.46 -21.37 5.60
CA THR A 394 20.15 -21.46 4.93
C THR A 394 20.10 -20.53 3.71
N THR A 395 20.71 -19.35 3.80
CA THR A 395 20.78 -18.40 2.68
C THR A 395 21.64 -18.97 1.55
N LEU A 396 22.80 -19.54 1.86
CA LEU A 396 23.65 -20.21 0.87
C LEU A 396 22.93 -21.37 0.18
N GLN A 397 22.21 -22.21 0.93
CA GLN A 397 21.40 -23.30 0.38
C GLN A 397 20.32 -22.76 -0.58
N LYS A 398 19.56 -21.76 -0.18
CA LYS A 398 18.54 -21.13 -1.03
C LYS A 398 19.14 -20.54 -2.32
N ARG A 399 20.32 -19.94 -2.22
CA ARG A 399 21.02 -19.39 -3.40
C ARG A 399 21.52 -20.48 -4.33
N LEU A 400 22.00 -21.59 -3.78
CA LEU A 400 22.43 -22.76 -4.56
C LEU A 400 21.26 -23.35 -5.38
N PHE A 401 20.07 -23.46 -4.76
CA PHE A 401 18.86 -23.90 -5.47
C PHE A 401 18.29 -22.88 -6.44
N SER A 402 18.68 -21.60 -6.33
CA SER A 402 18.22 -20.57 -7.25
C SER A 402 19.06 -20.52 -8.53
N SER A 403 20.39 -20.33 -8.38
CA SER A 403 21.33 -20.40 -9.48
C SER A 403 22.78 -20.51 -8.95
N ILE A 404 23.65 -21.13 -9.75
CA ILE A 404 25.10 -21.27 -9.42
C ILE A 404 25.75 -19.90 -9.29
N GLU A 405 25.39 -18.93 -10.14
CA GLU A 405 25.96 -17.56 -10.09
C GLU A 405 25.53 -16.82 -8.81
N ALA A 406 24.27 -16.93 -8.42
CA ALA A 406 23.78 -16.33 -7.16
C ALA A 406 24.48 -16.94 -5.94
N PHE A 407 24.72 -18.25 -5.97
CA PHE A 407 25.49 -18.95 -4.94
C PHE A 407 26.93 -18.46 -4.89
N ASN A 408 27.63 -18.42 -6.03
CA ASN A 408 29.02 -17.99 -6.15
C ASN A 408 29.21 -16.55 -5.61
N SER A 409 28.34 -15.62 -6.03
CA SER A 409 28.36 -14.24 -5.55
C SER A 409 28.21 -14.14 -4.02
N THR A 410 27.23 -14.88 -3.46
CA THR A 410 26.97 -14.88 -2.02
C THR A 410 28.12 -15.56 -1.24
N LEU A 411 28.67 -16.65 -1.78
CA LEU A 411 29.79 -17.37 -1.18
C LEU A 411 31.07 -16.50 -1.12
N ARG A 412 31.36 -15.73 -2.18
CA ARG A 412 32.50 -14.79 -2.19
C ARG A 412 32.40 -13.74 -1.08
N VAL A 413 31.21 -13.18 -0.88
CA VAL A 413 30.96 -12.20 0.20
C VAL A 413 31.16 -12.86 1.57
N HIS A 414 30.58 -14.05 1.73
CA HIS A 414 30.71 -14.81 2.97
C HIS A 414 32.16 -15.16 3.28
N ARG A 415 32.93 -15.64 2.29
CA ARG A 415 34.34 -15.94 2.41
C ARG A 415 35.14 -14.72 2.88
N LYS A 416 34.97 -13.55 2.25
CA LYS A 416 35.65 -12.30 2.68
C LYS A 416 35.30 -11.92 4.13
N SER A 417 34.07 -12.13 4.56
CA SER A 417 33.68 -11.87 5.94
C SER A 417 34.35 -12.83 6.92
N MET A 418 34.50 -14.09 6.55
CA MET A 418 35.17 -15.10 7.38
C MET A 418 36.72 -14.86 7.44
N GLU A 419 37.34 -14.45 6.35
CA GLU A 419 38.74 -14.07 6.30
C GLU A 419 39.06 -12.88 7.22
N LYS A 420 38.19 -11.84 7.24
CA LYS A 420 38.30 -10.71 8.18
C LYS A 420 38.23 -11.16 9.64
N LEU A 421 37.21 -11.97 9.96
CA LEU A 421 37.09 -12.51 11.34
C LEU A 421 38.26 -13.36 11.77
N ALA A 422 38.90 -14.09 10.86
CA ALA A 422 40.09 -14.87 11.15
C ALA A 422 41.29 -13.97 11.48
N VAL A 423 41.50 -12.90 10.69
CA VAL A 423 42.61 -11.93 10.94
C VAL A 423 42.39 -11.19 12.26
N GLU A 424 41.16 -10.79 12.56
CA GLU A 424 40.83 -10.14 13.84
C GLU A 424 41.09 -11.03 15.02
N ALA A 425 40.70 -12.32 14.94
CA ALA A 425 40.98 -13.29 15.99
C ALA A 425 42.49 -13.57 16.18
N GLU A 426 43.29 -13.63 15.11
CA GLU A 426 44.73 -13.78 15.19
C GLU A 426 45.38 -12.55 15.83
N SER A 427 44.91 -11.33 15.51
CA SER A 427 45.45 -10.10 16.10
C SER A 427 45.12 -10.00 17.60
N GLU A 428 43.92 -10.42 18.04
CA GLU A 428 43.57 -10.47 19.46
C GLU A 428 44.40 -11.49 20.26
N VAL A 429 44.66 -12.66 19.67
CA VAL A 429 45.54 -13.67 20.31
C VAL A 429 46.95 -13.16 20.41
N THR A 430 47.46 -12.51 19.38
CA THR A 430 48.81 -11.93 19.38
C THR A 430 48.95 -10.79 20.40
N ALA A 431 47.95 -9.93 20.50
CA ALA A 431 47.87 -8.87 21.51
C ALA A 431 47.80 -9.42 22.94
N ALA A 432 47.03 -10.48 23.16
CA ALA A 432 46.93 -11.15 24.46
C ALA A 432 48.27 -11.82 24.88
N LEU A 433 49.03 -12.38 23.92
CA LEU A 433 50.35 -12.97 24.17
C LEU A 433 51.45 -11.93 24.43
N LEU A 434 51.29 -10.70 23.94
CA LEU A 434 52.18 -9.60 24.21
C LEU A 434 51.93 -8.90 25.55
N HIS A 435 50.81 -9.13 26.17
CA HIS A 435 50.39 -8.59 27.47
C HIS A 435 50.45 -9.61 28.63
N ALA A 436 50.81 -10.86 28.34
CA ALA A 436 51.09 -11.92 29.31
C ALA A 436 52.58 -12.09 29.52
#